data_9ab9c97a52ffaa3f5699b9934de3e800
#
_entry.id   9ab9c97a52ffaa3f5699b9934de3e800
#
_cell.length_a   1.000
_cell.length_b   1.000
_cell.length_c   1.000
_cell.angle_alpha   90.00
_cell.angle_beta   90.00
_cell.angle_gamma   90.00
#
_symmetry.space_group_name_H-M   'P 1'
#
loop_
_entity.id
_entity.type
_entity.pdbx_description
1 polymer ?
#
loop_
_entity_poly.entity_id
_entity_poly.type
_entity_poly.pdbx_seq_one_letter_code
_entity_poly.pdbx_strand_id
1 'polypeptide(L)'
;GSAKEFNLEGCIALEPDLVILPIRLKDSISALEEVGIPVIGVNPEDQESLMETIRMIGRAADAEERASALISDYEDKLTQVQQIAAEDPVETTVYLAGNSSFLSTATAKMYQNSLIEAAGGTNAAAEIDDTYWATVSYEQLLAYDPDRIVLASDASYTKEDLLSDPQLAALKAVQNRAVYQFPDAFEAWDSPTTSSALGMLWMSSLLHEQAYPLEQMREDAAAFYQQFYGISIDTEEITR
;
A
#
# COMPACT_ATOMS: atom_id res chain seq x y z
N GLY A 1 8.65 -2.18 19.40
CA GLY A 1 7.37 -1.50 19.54
C GLY A 1 6.66 -1.40 18.21
N SER A 2 5.44 -0.98 18.23
CA SER A 2 4.65 -0.68 17.05
C SER A 2 4.40 0.83 16.95
N ALA A 3 3.83 1.30 15.83
CA ALA A 3 3.42 2.70 15.69
C ALA A 3 2.30 3.12 16.67
N LYS A 4 1.66 2.16 17.37
CA LYS A 4 0.69 2.41 18.44
C LYS A 4 1.31 2.34 19.82
N GLU A 5 2.44 1.63 19.97
CA GLU A 5 3.13 1.38 21.25
C GLU A 5 4.65 1.55 21.02
N PHE A 6 5.07 2.80 20.82
CA PHE A 6 6.49 3.11 20.63
C PHE A 6 7.24 2.95 21.96
N ASN A 7 8.27 2.10 21.96
CA ASN A 7 9.11 1.89 23.13
C ASN A 7 10.21 2.95 23.17
N LEU A 8 9.91 4.11 23.76
CA LEU A 8 10.83 5.24 23.87
C LEU A 8 12.11 4.89 24.64
N GLU A 9 11.99 4.23 25.81
CA GLU A 9 13.14 3.85 26.65
C GLU A 9 14.05 2.87 25.91
N GLY A 10 13.46 1.88 25.24
CA GLY A 10 14.20 0.92 24.44
C GLY A 10 14.90 1.59 23.25
N CYS A 11 14.31 2.59 22.63
CA CYS A 11 14.92 3.34 21.55
C CYS A 11 16.12 4.17 22.06
N ILE A 12 15.96 4.88 23.16
CA ILE A 12 17.06 5.66 23.80
C ILE A 12 18.23 4.75 24.18
N ALA A 13 17.94 3.55 24.72
CA ALA A 13 18.97 2.60 25.13
C ALA A 13 19.81 2.04 23.96
N LEU A 14 19.34 2.18 22.71
CA LEU A 14 20.11 1.80 21.51
C LEU A 14 21.11 2.89 21.08
N GLU A 15 21.05 4.07 21.68
CA GLU A 15 21.89 5.23 21.36
C GLU A 15 21.99 5.51 19.85
N PRO A 16 20.84 5.63 19.12
CA PRO A 16 20.86 5.82 17.67
C PRO A 16 21.38 7.21 17.29
N ASP A 17 22.11 7.29 16.19
CA ASP A 17 22.55 8.56 15.60
C ASP A 17 21.40 9.34 14.96
N LEU A 18 20.35 8.64 14.51
CA LEU A 18 19.16 9.19 13.88
C LEU A 18 17.97 8.25 14.08
N VAL A 19 16.79 8.81 14.33
CA VAL A 19 15.52 8.06 14.38
C VAL A 19 14.58 8.59 13.29
N ILE A 20 13.88 7.70 12.59
CA ILE A 20 12.85 8.04 11.62
C ILE A 20 11.52 7.58 12.17
N LEU A 21 10.56 8.47 12.36
CA LEU A 21 9.26 8.18 12.96
C LEU A 21 8.11 8.82 12.15
N PRO A 22 6.93 8.18 12.14
CA PRO A 22 5.72 8.84 11.65
C PRO A 22 5.40 10.10 12.48
N ILE A 23 5.02 11.20 11.82
CA ILE A 23 4.70 12.48 12.51
C ILE A 23 3.55 12.35 13.51
N ARG A 24 2.70 11.32 13.40
CA ARG A 24 1.65 11.02 14.39
C ARG A 24 2.22 10.66 15.78
N LEU A 25 3.50 10.31 15.86
CA LEU A 25 4.23 10.04 17.12
C LEU A 25 4.97 11.28 17.63
N LYS A 26 4.42 12.47 17.43
CA LYS A 26 5.02 13.76 17.76
C LYS A 26 5.52 13.86 19.22
N ASP A 27 4.82 13.26 20.18
CA ASP A 27 5.22 13.29 21.59
C ASP A 27 6.51 12.46 21.81
N SER A 28 6.66 11.33 21.10
CA SER A 28 7.88 10.51 21.10
C SER A 28 9.03 11.22 20.36
N ILE A 29 8.73 11.95 19.28
CA ILE A 29 9.69 12.77 18.54
C ILE A 29 10.26 13.82 19.50
N SER A 30 9.40 14.61 20.16
CA SER A 30 9.83 15.64 21.11
C SER A 30 10.66 15.06 22.25
N ALA A 31 10.27 13.91 22.81
CA ALA A 31 11.00 13.26 23.89
C ALA A 31 12.41 12.75 23.48
N LEU A 32 12.57 12.29 22.23
CA LEU A 32 13.87 11.89 21.69
C LEU A 32 14.77 13.11 21.46
N GLU A 33 14.22 14.20 20.92
CA GLU A 33 14.96 15.46 20.71
C GLU A 33 15.44 16.08 22.03
N GLU A 34 14.61 16.01 23.10
CA GLU A 34 14.97 16.49 24.44
C GLU A 34 16.22 15.78 25.03
N VAL A 35 16.43 14.53 24.67
CA VAL A 35 17.63 13.76 25.08
C VAL A 35 18.75 13.81 24.04
N GLY A 36 18.61 14.64 23.00
CA GLY A 36 19.66 14.92 22.02
C GLY A 36 19.74 13.92 20.87
N ILE A 37 18.72 13.08 20.66
CA ILE A 37 18.64 12.15 19.54
C ILE A 37 17.92 12.86 18.38
N PRO A 38 18.58 13.04 17.21
CA PRO A 38 17.94 13.64 16.03
C PRO A 38 16.79 12.78 15.49
N VAL A 39 15.68 13.42 15.08
CA VAL A 39 14.53 12.69 14.51
C VAL A 39 14.11 13.31 13.17
N ILE A 40 13.82 12.44 12.22
CA ILE A 40 13.10 12.78 10.98
C ILE A 40 11.65 12.33 11.14
N GLY A 41 10.71 13.27 11.16
CA GLY A 41 9.28 12.99 11.11
C GLY A 41 8.81 12.80 9.67
N VAL A 42 8.13 11.69 9.36
CA VAL A 42 7.66 11.36 8.00
C VAL A 42 6.15 11.10 7.97
N ASN A 43 5.51 11.41 6.83
CA ASN A 43 4.09 11.14 6.60
C ASN A 43 3.84 10.79 5.12
N PRO A 44 4.31 9.64 4.62
CA PRO A 44 4.22 9.25 3.22
C PRO A 44 2.84 8.67 2.86
N GLU A 45 1.76 9.47 3.00
CA GLU A 45 0.38 9.02 2.77
C GLU A 45 -0.08 9.19 1.30
N ASP A 46 0.77 9.71 0.44
CA ASP A 46 0.60 9.80 -1.00
C ASP A 46 1.93 9.62 -1.73
N GLN A 47 1.87 9.53 -3.06
CA GLN A 47 3.04 9.26 -3.89
C GLN A 47 4.10 10.38 -3.79
N GLU A 48 3.69 11.65 -3.79
CA GLU A 48 4.61 12.80 -3.72
C GLU A 48 5.34 12.81 -2.37
N SER A 49 4.60 12.68 -1.27
CA SER A 49 5.13 12.61 0.09
C SER A 49 6.06 11.41 0.30
N LEU A 50 5.78 10.27 -0.37
CA LEU A 50 6.67 9.11 -0.35
C LEU A 50 8.00 9.42 -1.04
N MET A 51 7.98 10.04 -2.24
CA MET A 51 9.20 10.42 -2.96
C MET A 51 10.02 11.44 -2.17
N GLU A 52 9.38 12.41 -1.51
CA GLU A 52 10.05 13.34 -0.62
C GLU A 52 10.69 12.64 0.58
N THR A 53 9.98 11.69 1.18
CA THR A 53 10.50 10.88 2.28
C THR A 53 11.74 10.07 1.86
N ILE A 54 11.70 9.40 0.71
CA ILE A 54 12.85 8.65 0.17
C ILE A 54 14.04 9.60 -0.07
N ARG A 55 13.80 10.77 -0.65
CA ARG A 55 14.84 11.78 -0.90
C ARG A 55 15.47 12.28 0.40
N MET A 56 14.65 12.53 1.41
CA MET A 56 15.09 13.01 2.73
C MET A 56 15.93 11.94 3.44
N ILE A 57 15.49 10.70 3.45
CA ILE A 57 16.22 9.56 4.02
C ILE A 57 17.54 9.33 3.26
N GLY A 58 17.51 9.39 1.93
CA GLY A 58 18.71 9.28 1.10
C GLY A 58 19.80 10.30 1.48
N ARG A 59 19.42 11.57 1.70
CA ARG A 59 20.35 12.61 2.18
C ARG A 59 20.88 12.32 3.58
N ALA A 60 20.01 11.93 4.49
CA ALA A 60 20.39 11.64 5.87
C ALA A 60 21.34 10.44 5.99
N ALA A 61 21.26 9.49 5.06
CA ALA A 61 22.07 8.26 5.01
C ALA A 61 23.28 8.34 4.06
N ASP A 62 23.58 9.51 3.46
CA ASP A 62 24.62 9.68 2.43
C ASP A 62 24.44 8.70 1.24
N ALA A 63 23.19 8.51 0.81
CA ALA A 63 22.75 7.56 -0.20
C ALA A 63 21.86 8.19 -1.28
N GLU A 64 22.10 9.47 -1.64
CA GLU A 64 21.28 10.24 -2.58
C GLU A 64 21.20 9.60 -3.97
N GLU A 65 22.27 8.98 -4.44
CA GLU A 65 22.29 8.30 -5.74
C GLU A 65 21.31 7.13 -5.76
N ARG A 66 21.30 6.32 -4.70
CA ARG A 66 20.37 5.18 -4.56
C ARG A 66 18.93 5.65 -4.40
N ALA A 67 18.69 6.68 -3.60
CA ALA A 67 17.38 7.30 -3.43
C ALA A 67 16.86 7.84 -4.78
N SER A 68 17.70 8.52 -5.56
CA SER A 68 17.33 9.05 -6.88
C SER A 68 17.00 7.92 -7.86
N ALA A 69 17.76 6.83 -7.87
CA ALA A 69 17.48 5.67 -8.70
C ALA A 69 16.14 5.01 -8.33
N LEU A 70 15.83 4.87 -7.04
CA LEU A 70 14.56 4.32 -6.57
C LEU A 70 13.38 5.21 -6.93
N ILE A 71 13.53 6.53 -6.81
CA ILE A 71 12.50 7.50 -7.19
C ILE A 71 12.24 7.43 -8.70
N SER A 72 13.30 7.39 -9.53
CA SER A 72 13.16 7.26 -10.98
C SER A 72 12.43 5.97 -11.37
N ASP A 73 12.76 4.85 -10.74
CA ASP A 73 12.08 3.57 -10.98
C ASP A 73 10.59 3.62 -10.58
N TYR A 74 10.27 4.29 -9.48
CA TYR A 74 8.89 4.51 -9.07
C TYR A 74 8.10 5.34 -10.10
N GLU A 75 8.68 6.46 -10.56
CA GLU A 75 8.08 7.35 -11.56
C GLU A 75 7.88 6.64 -12.90
N ASP A 76 8.83 5.78 -13.31
CA ASP A 76 8.74 4.97 -14.52
C ASP A 76 7.58 3.97 -14.41
N LYS A 77 7.44 3.28 -13.26
CA LYS A 77 6.34 2.34 -13.01
C LYS A 77 4.99 3.04 -12.92
N LEU A 78 4.92 4.21 -12.30
CA LEU A 78 3.70 5.02 -12.29
C LEU A 78 3.28 5.41 -13.71
N THR A 79 4.23 5.83 -14.54
CA THR A 79 3.99 6.16 -15.95
C THR A 79 3.49 4.94 -16.71
N GLN A 80 4.11 3.77 -16.52
CA GLN A 80 3.70 2.50 -17.13
C GLN A 80 2.24 2.16 -16.76
N VAL A 81 1.89 2.21 -15.49
CA VAL A 81 0.55 1.88 -14.99
C VAL A 81 -0.51 2.85 -15.56
N GLN A 82 -0.20 4.15 -15.58
CA GLN A 82 -1.09 5.16 -16.16
C GLN A 82 -1.27 4.99 -17.67
N GLN A 83 -0.24 4.58 -18.42
CA GLN A 83 -0.35 4.27 -19.84
C GLN A 83 -1.25 3.06 -20.07
N ILE A 84 -1.09 1.98 -19.30
CA ILE A 84 -1.95 0.79 -19.38
C ILE A 84 -3.42 1.20 -19.15
N ALA A 85 -3.69 1.96 -18.09
CA ALA A 85 -5.04 2.43 -17.78
C ALA A 85 -5.64 3.34 -18.87
N ALA A 86 -4.82 4.15 -19.55
CA ALA A 86 -5.25 5.00 -20.63
C ALA A 86 -5.56 4.23 -21.93
N GLU A 87 -4.79 3.16 -22.21
CA GLU A 87 -4.95 2.31 -23.40
C GLU A 87 -6.07 1.28 -23.26
N ASP A 88 -6.33 0.82 -22.04
CA ASP A 88 -7.36 -0.17 -21.67
C ASP A 88 -8.25 0.38 -20.54
N PRO A 89 -9.06 1.43 -20.78
CA PRO A 89 -9.84 2.07 -19.72
C PRO A 89 -10.91 1.14 -19.16
N VAL A 90 -10.98 1.07 -17.82
CA VAL A 90 -11.95 0.25 -17.08
C VAL A 90 -12.84 1.11 -16.18
N GLU A 91 -14.08 0.69 -16.00
CA GLU A 91 -15.02 1.29 -15.03
C GLU A 91 -15.17 0.34 -13.84
N THR A 92 -14.05 0.01 -13.17
CA THR A 92 -14.02 -0.99 -12.09
C THR A 92 -13.96 -0.30 -10.73
N THR A 93 -14.93 -0.61 -9.88
CA THR A 93 -14.95 -0.19 -8.49
C THR A 93 -14.23 -1.21 -7.60
N VAL A 94 -13.32 -0.70 -6.76
CA VAL A 94 -12.52 -1.51 -5.85
C VAL A 94 -12.82 -1.10 -4.41
N TYR A 95 -13.23 -2.05 -3.58
CA TYR A 95 -13.32 -1.87 -2.14
C TYR A 95 -12.07 -2.44 -1.48
N LEU A 96 -11.31 -1.60 -0.80
CA LEU A 96 -10.14 -2.04 -0.05
C LEU A 96 -10.52 -2.36 1.39
N ALA A 97 -10.51 -3.63 1.74
CA ALA A 97 -10.83 -4.15 3.05
C ALA A 97 -9.59 -4.11 3.96
N GLY A 98 -9.73 -3.45 5.12
CA GLY A 98 -8.60 -3.14 6.01
C GLY A 98 -8.16 -4.31 6.88
N ASN A 99 -7.06 -4.11 7.59
CA ASN A 99 -6.29 -5.15 8.29
C ASN A 99 -7.07 -5.93 9.34
N SER A 100 -7.84 -5.25 10.20
CA SER A 100 -8.50 -5.88 11.35
C SER A 100 -9.95 -6.31 11.09
N SER A 101 -10.55 -5.83 10.02
CA SER A 101 -11.94 -6.11 9.65
C SER A 101 -12.20 -5.72 8.20
N PHE A 102 -12.94 -6.52 7.49
CA PHE A 102 -13.42 -6.17 6.13
C PHE A 102 -14.46 -5.05 6.12
N LEU A 103 -15.00 -4.66 7.27
CA LEU A 103 -15.82 -3.45 7.43
C LEU A 103 -14.99 -2.20 7.71
N SER A 104 -13.67 -2.30 7.83
CA SER A 104 -12.76 -1.17 7.77
C SER A 104 -12.29 -0.98 6.34
N THR A 105 -12.27 0.25 5.83
CA THR A 105 -11.88 0.52 4.44
C THR A 105 -10.97 1.73 4.32
N ALA A 106 -10.10 1.69 3.33
CA ALA A 106 -9.26 2.82 2.96
C ALA A 106 -10.10 3.91 2.28
N THR A 107 -9.98 5.13 2.78
CA THR A 107 -10.67 6.31 2.23
C THR A 107 -9.85 7.01 1.17
N ALA A 108 -10.33 8.14 0.62
CA ALA A 108 -9.58 8.96 -0.32
C ALA A 108 -8.24 9.48 0.21
N LYS A 109 -8.04 9.52 1.55
CA LYS A 109 -6.79 9.98 2.18
C LYS A 109 -5.73 8.91 2.36
N MET A 110 -6.07 7.64 2.15
CA MET A 110 -5.13 6.55 2.34
C MET A 110 -4.22 6.37 1.13
N TYR A 111 -2.98 5.97 1.39
CA TYR A 111 -2.01 5.62 0.35
C TYR A 111 -2.58 4.60 -0.65
N GLN A 112 -3.32 3.60 -0.18
CA GLN A 112 -3.95 2.59 -1.01
C GLN A 112 -4.94 3.15 -2.04
N ASN A 113 -5.58 4.31 -1.76
CA ASN A 113 -6.41 4.98 -2.74
C ASN A 113 -5.60 5.37 -3.98
N SER A 114 -4.38 5.89 -3.79
CA SER A 114 -3.51 6.27 -4.90
C SER A 114 -3.09 5.08 -5.78
N LEU A 115 -3.00 3.87 -5.22
CA LEU A 115 -2.70 2.65 -5.98
C LEU A 115 -3.87 2.26 -6.88
N ILE A 116 -5.11 2.37 -6.38
CA ILE A 116 -6.33 2.09 -7.14
C ILE A 116 -6.49 3.10 -8.27
N GLU A 117 -6.34 4.41 -7.98
CA GLU A 117 -6.49 5.48 -8.96
C GLU A 117 -5.39 5.44 -10.03
N ALA A 118 -4.13 5.19 -9.65
CA ALA A 118 -3.04 5.04 -10.60
C ALA A 118 -3.31 3.94 -11.62
N ALA A 119 -3.91 2.83 -11.18
CA ALA A 119 -4.31 1.71 -12.03
C ALA A 119 -5.65 1.94 -12.76
N GLY A 120 -6.22 3.13 -12.74
CA GLY A 120 -7.47 3.47 -13.44
C GLY A 120 -8.75 2.92 -12.80
N GLY A 121 -8.67 2.35 -11.60
CA GLY A 121 -9.83 1.92 -10.82
C GLY A 121 -10.46 3.07 -10.02
N THR A 122 -11.62 2.83 -9.45
CA THR A 122 -12.32 3.76 -8.55
C THR A 122 -12.43 3.14 -7.16
N ASN A 123 -11.95 3.84 -6.13
CA ASN A 123 -12.15 3.41 -4.76
C ASN A 123 -13.64 3.56 -4.37
N ALA A 124 -14.27 2.47 -3.93
CA ALA A 124 -15.68 2.45 -3.57
C ALA A 124 -16.01 3.37 -2.36
N ALA A 125 -15.02 3.69 -1.53
CA ALA A 125 -15.14 4.56 -0.37
C ALA A 125 -14.50 5.96 -0.57
N ALA A 126 -14.28 6.39 -1.83
CA ALA A 126 -13.63 7.66 -2.15
C ALA A 126 -14.43 8.90 -1.71
N GLU A 127 -15.72 8.77 -1.45
CA GLU A 127 -16.52 9.87 -0.89
C GLU A 127 -16.17 10.22 0.55
N ILE A 128 -15.46 9.33 1.26
CA ILE A 128 -15.03 9.58 2.64
C ILE A 128 -13.65 10.24 2.57
N ASP A 129 -13.57 11.50 2.99
CA ASP A 129 -12.35 12.31 2.88
C ASP A 129 -11.94 13.00 4.20
N ASP A 130 -12.59 12.68 5.31
CA ASP A 130 -12.32 13.28 6.63
C ASP A 130 -11.44 12.43 7.56
N THR A 131 -11.22 11.17 7.19
CA THR A 131 -10.39 10.20 7.93
C THR A 131 -9.52 9.38 6.99
N TYR A 132 -8.53 8.66 7.52
CA TYR A 132 -7.70 7.72 6.74
C TYR A 132 -8.39 6.36 6.59
N TRP A 133 -8.80 5.76 7.71
CA TRP A 133 -9.57 4.53 7.73
C TRP A 133 -10.98 4.82 8.21
N ALA A 134 -11.98 4.35 7.48
CA ALA A 134 -13.38 4.41 7.87
C ALA A 134 -13.90 3.03 8.27
N THR A 135 -14.84 3.01 9.22
CA THR A 135 -15.63 1.81 9.50
C THR A 135 -16.99 1.98 8.84
N VAL A 136 -17.36 1.03 8.00
CA VAL A 136 -18.65 0.99 7.31
C VAL A 136 -19.55 -0.11 7.88
N SER A 137 -20.84 -0.02 7.66
CA SER A 137 -21.78 -1.10 8.00
C SER A 137 -21.90 -2.10 6.84
N TYR A 138 -22.51 -3.26 7.09
CA TYR A 138 -22.88 -4.21 6.03
C TYR A 138 -23.77 -3.55 4.96
N GLU A 139 -24.74 -2.74 5.40
CA GLU A 139 -25.64 -2.02 4.49
C GLU A 139 -24.87 -1.05 3.60
N GLN A 140 -23.88 -0.35 4.15
CA GLN A 140 -23.04 0.56 3.37
C GLN A 140 -22.18 -0.20 2.36
N LEU A 141 -21.55 -1.32 2.77
CA LEU A 141 -20.77 -2.16 1.87
C LEU A 141 -21.65 -2.76 0.75
N LEU A 142 -22.88 -3.19 1.09
CA LEU A 142 -23.87 -3.64 0.11
C LEU A 142 -24.32 -2.50 -0.84
N ALA A 143 -24.40 -1.26 -0.34
CA ALA A 143 -24.72 -0.11 -1.18
C ALA A 143 -23.59 0.28 -2.14
N TYR A 144 -22.33 0.10 -1.74
CA TYR A 144 -21.18 0.26 -2.63
C TYR A 144 -21.17 -0.78 -3.76
N ASP A 145 -21.57 -2.02 -3.46
CA ASP A 145 -21.59 -3.15 -4.40
C ASP A 145 -20.38 -3.17 -5.35
N PRO A 146 -19.14 -3.24 -4.81
CA PRO A 146 -17.93 -3.11 -5.60
C PRO A 146 -17.76 -4.28 -6.59
N ASP A 147 -17.09 -4.02 -7.70
CA ASP A 147 -16.75 -5.05 -8.69
C ASP A 147 -15.64 -5.97 -8.18
N ARG A 148 -14.75 -5.45 -7.33
CA ARG A 148 -13.67 -6.20 -6.69
C ARG A 148 -13.54 -5.81 -5.21
N ILE A 149 -13.19 -6.79 -4.39
CA ILE A 149 -12.76 -6.58 -3.01
C ILE A 149 -11.29 -6.98 -2.92
N VAL A 150 -10.46 -6.10 -2.39
CA VAL A 150 -9.03 -6.35 -2.17
C VAL A 150 -8.75 -6.23 -0.68
N LEU A 151 -8.25 -7.28 -0.06
CA LEU A 151 -7.82 -7.29 1.32
C LEU A 151 -6.45 -6.62 1.43
N ALA A 152 -6.23 -5.87 2.50
CA ALA A 152 -4.89 -5.41 2.86
C ALA A 152 -3.93 -6.60 3.01
N SER A 153 -2.64 -6.38 2.76
CA SER A 153 -1.61 -7.42 2.79
C SER A 153 -1.57 -8.18 4.13
N ASP A 154 -1.71 -7.45 5.25
CA ASP A 154 -1.69 -7.97 6.62
C ASP A 154 -3.09 -8.18 7.23
N ALA A 155 -4.12 -8.44 6.41
CA ALA A 155 -5.46 -8.70 6.90
C ALA A 155 -5.49 -9.91 7.86
N SER A 156 -6.14 -9.74 9.02
CA SER A 156 -6.26 -10.76 10.05
C SER A 156 -7.37 -11.81 9.79
N TYR A 157 -7.96 -11.76 8.62
CA TYR A 157 -9.03 -12.62 8.11
C TYR A 157 -8.70 -13.00 6.65
N THR A 158 -9.42 -13.95 6.09
CA THR A 158 -9.12 -14.54 4.79
C THR A 158 -10.14 -14.14 3.72
N LYS A 159 -9.81 -14.36 2.45
CA LYS A 159 -10.75 -14.23 1.32
C LYS A 159 -11.97 -15.13 1.52
N GLU A 160 -11.77 -16.34 2.06
CA GLU A 160 -12.83 -17.31 2.34
C GLU A 160 -13.81 -16.83 3.40
N ASP A 161 -13.38 -16.03 4.37
CA ASP A 161 -14.28 -15.44 5.38
C ASP A 161 -15.30 -14.52 4.71
N LEU A 162 -14.88 -13.71 3.72
CA LEU A 162 -15.80 -12.86 2.96
C LEU A 162 -16.68 -13.67 2.01
N LEU A 163 -16.08 -14.62 1.29
CA LEU A 163 -16.80 -15.44 0.30
C LEU A 163 -17.87 -16.35 0.94
N SER A 164 -17.70 -16.70 2.21
CA SER A 164 -18.63 -17.54 2.96
C SER A 164 -19.61 -16.77 3.84
N ASP A 165 -19.46 -15.44 3.98
CA ASP A 165 -20.35 -14.62 4.80
C ASP A 165 -21.73 -14.48 4.11
N PRO A 166 -22.82 -15.02 4.71
CA PRO A 166 -24.14 -14.95 4.11
C PRO A 166 -24.68 -13.51 3.99
N GLN A 167 -24.17 -12.56 4.77
CA GLN A 167 -24.57 -11.14 4.68
C GLN A 167 -23.97 -10.46 3.45
N LEU A 168 -22.87 -10.99 2.90
CA LEU A 168 -22.19 -10.46 1.70
C LEU A 168 -22.57 -11.20 0.41
N ALA A 169 -23.40 -12.24 0.48
CA ALA A 169 -23.75 -13.10 -0.67
C ALA A 169 -24.40 -12.35 -1.85
N ALA A 170 -24.95 -11.16 -1.62
CA ALA A 170 -25.55 -10.32 -2.66
C ALA A 170 -24.53 -9.46 -3.44
N LEU A 171 -23.32 -9.26 -2.91
CA LEU A 171 -22.27 -8.44 -3.56
C LEU A 171 -21.80 -9.07 -4.89
N LYS A 172 -21.66 -8.25 -5.91
CA LYS A 172 -21.08 -8.67 -7.21
C LYS A 172 -19.71 -9.33 -7.04
N ALA A 173 -18.83 -8.73 -6.24
CA ALA A 173 -17.49 -9.26 -5.99
C ALA A 173 -17.53 -10.66 -5.38
N VAL A 174 -18.46 -10.94 -4.44
CA VAL A 174 -18.63 -12.26 -3.82
C VAL A 174 -19.20 -13.26 -4.81
N GLN A 175 -20.24 -12.90 -5.57
CA GLN A 175 -20.86 -13.76 -6.58
C GLN A 175 -19.88 -14.16 -7.69
N ASN A 176 -19.01 -13.24 -8.08
CA ASN A 176 -18.00 -13.46 -9.12
C ASN A 176 -16.69 -14.03 -8.57
N ARG A 177 -16.59 -14.27 -7.25
CA ARG A 177 -15.35 -14.64 -6.54
C ARG A 177 -14.19 -13.66 -6.79
N ALA A 178 -14.51 -12.39 -7.02
CA ALA A 178 -13.57 -11.32 -7.27
C ALA A 178 -13.09 -10.70 -5.95
N VAL A 179 -12.56 -11.55 -5.07
CA VAL A 179 -11.99 -11.21 -3.77
C VAL A 179 -10.52 -11.60 -3.79
N TYR A 180 -9.65 -10.62 -3.58
CA TYR A 180 -8.20 -10.73 -3.72
C TYR A 180 -7.51 -10.25 -2.44
N GLN A 181 -6.21 -10.45 -2.34
CA GLN A 181 -5.40 -9.93 -1.24
C GLN A 181 -4.09 -9.38 -1.80
N PHE A 182 -3.68 -8.21 -1.31
CA PHE A 182 -2.35 -7.69 -1.64
C PHE A 182 -1.27 -8.68 -1.20
N PRO A 183 -0.25 -8.91 -2.04
CA PRO A 183 0.90 -9.75 -1.68
C PRO A 183 1.63 -9.21 -0.44
N ASP A 184 2.07 -10.12 0.43
CA ASP A 184 2.82 -9.84 1.66
C ASP A 184 4.08 -10.72 1.82
N ALA A 185 4.33 -11.63 0.86
CA ALA A 185 5.40 -12.62 0.95
C ALA A 185 6.79 -12.01 1.14
N PHE A 186 7.02 -10.77 0.67
CA PHE A 186 8.30 -10.06 0.74
C PHE A 186 8.17 -8.77 1.55
N GLU A 187 7.22 -7.93 1.19
CA GLU A 187 6.88 -6.66 1.82
C GLU A 187 5.39 -6.37 1.60
N ALA A 188 4.82 -5.52 2.45
CA ALA A 188 3.45 -5.03 2.28
C ALA A 188 3.40 -4.01 1.13
N TRP A 189 3.07 -4.44 -0.09
CA TRP A 189 3.06 -3.57 -1.27
C TRP A 189 1.93 -2.53 -1.27
N ASP A 190 0.94 -2.69 -0.41
CA ASP A 190 -0.12 -1.72 -0.16
C ASP A 190 0.25 -0.65 0.88
N SER A 191 1.47 -0.70 1.41
CA SER A 191 2.02 0.27 2.36
C SER A 191 3.03 1.20 1.69
N PRO A 192 3.19 2.46 2.15
CA PRO A 192 4.12 3.42 1.56
C PRO A 192 5.58 3.08 1.92
N THR A 193 6.08 2.04 1.32
CA THR A 193 7.45 1.51 1.44
C THR A 193 8.21 1.67 0.13
N THR A 194 9.47 1.26 0.10
CA THR A 194 10.31 1.31 -1.11
C THR A 194 9.78 0.43 -2.24
N SER A 195 9.10 -0.67 -1.92
CA SER A 195 8.51 -1.61 -2.89
C SER A 195 7.06 -1.28 -3.28
N SER A 196 6.50 -0.20 -2.79
CA SER A 196 5.09 0.14 -3.03
C SER A 196 4.73 0.43 -4.49
N ALA A 197 5.73 0.73 -5.34
CA ALA A 197 5.54 0.76 -6.80
C ALA A 197 5.04 -0.59 -7.35
N LEU A 198 5.42 -1.71 -6.71
CA LEU A 198 4.92 -3.04 -7.06
C LEU A 198 3.44 -3.20 -6.72
N GLY A 199 2.93 -2.48 -5.71
CA GLY A 199 1.51 -2.42 -5.39
C GLY A 199 0.67 -1.82 -6.52
N MET A 200 1.17 -0.75 -7.17
CA MET A 200 0.52 -0.18 -8.36
C MET A 200 0.52 -1.17 -9.53
N LEU A 201 1.65 -1.81 -9.80
CA LEU A 201 1.77 -2.82 -10.85
C LEU A 201 0.86 -4.02 -10.59
N TRP A 202 0.78 -4.49 -9.34
CA TRP A 202 -0.10 -5.59 -8.97
C TRP A 202 -1.57 -5.20 -9.16
N MET A 203 -1.98 -4.01 -8.73
CA MET A 203 -3.33 -3.49 -8.95
C MET A 203 -3.63 -3.36 -10.45
N SER A 204 -2.67 -2.85 -11.24
CA SER A 204 -2.79 -2.80 -12.69
C SER A 204 -2.97 -4.20 -13.30
N SER A 205 -2.20 -5.20 -12.85
CA SER A 205 -2.37 -6.58 -13.34
C SER A 205 -3.73 -7.18 -12.98
N LEU A 206 -4.32 -6.72 -11.88
CA LEU A 206 -5.65 -7.13 -11.45
C LEU A 206 -6.74 -6.49 -12.31
N LEU A 207 -6.61 -5.22 -12.67
CA LEU A 207 -7.63 -4.47 -13.41
C LEU A 207 -7.51 -4.66 -14.93
N HIS A 208 -6.31 -4.88 -15.46
CA HIS A 208 -5.96 -4.93 -16.89
C HIS A 208 -5.29 -6.26 -17.27
N GLU A 209 -5.92 -7.37 -16.92
CA GLU A 209 -5.34 -8.71 -17.04
C GLU A 209 -4.81 -9.06 -18.43
N GLN A 210 -5.43 -8.54 -19.50
CA GLN A 210 -5.00 -8.79 -20.88
C GLN A 210 -3.87 -7.85 -21.32
N ALA A 211 -3.89 -6.59 -20.90
CA ALA A 211 -2.87 -5.61 -21.23
C ALA A 211 -1.62 -5.76 -20.37
N TYR A 212 -1.78 -6.16 -19.10
CA TYR A 212 -0.69 -6.38 -18.15
C TYR A 212 -0.95 -7.63 -17.31
N PRO A 213 -0.59 -8.83 -17.82
CA PRO A 213 -0.84 -10.09 -17.14
C PRO A 213 0.01 -10.27 -15.88
N LEU A 214 -0.46 -11.11 -14.94
CA LEU A 214 0.25 -11.40 -13.68
C LEU A 214 1.68 -11.89 -13.90
N GLU A 215 1.93 -12.63 -14.98
CA GLU A 215 3.28 -13.11 -15.33
C GLU A 215 4.25 -11.94 -15.57
N GLN A 216 3.83 -10.94 -16.33
CA GLN A 216 4.65 -9.74 -16.56
C GLN A 216 4.89 -8.97 -15.25
N MET A 217 3.87 -8.86 -14.40
CA MET A 217 4.01 -8.26 -13.08
C MET A 217 5.04 -9.00 -12.21
N ARG A 218 5.05 -10.34 -12.26
CA ARG A 218 6.02 -11.18 -11.56
C ARG A 218 7.46 -10.95 -12.05
N GLU A 219 7.65 -10.80 -13.35
CA GLU A 219 8.96 -10.47 -13.94
C GLU A 219 9.43 -9.08 -13.48
N ASP A 220 8.57 -8.09 -13.50
CA ASP A 220 8.86 -6.72 -13.04
C ASP A 220 9.20 -6.70 -11.54
N ALA A 221 8.51 -7.48 -10.71
CA ALA A 221 8.83 -7.63 -9.30
C ALA A 221 10.19 -8.30 -9.08
N ALA A 222 10.49 -9.37 -9.80
CA ALA A 222 11.79 -10.03 -9.73
C ALA A 222 12.93 -9.08 -10.11
N ALA A 223 12.76 -8.28 -11.16
CA ALA A 223 13.73 -7.29 -11.61
C ALA A 223 13.94 -6.19 -10.53
N PHE A 224 12.87 -5.71 -9.90
CA PHE A 224 12.94 -4.73 -8.82
C PHE A 224 13.76 -5.25 -7.63
N TYR A 225 13.45 -6.45 -7.12
CA TYR A 225 14.16 -7.02 -5.98
C TYR A 225 15.64 -7.33 -6.32
N GLN A 226 15.92 -7.76 -7.54
CA GLN A 226 17.30 -7.96 -7.98
C GLN A 226 18.06 -6.63 -8.05
N GLN A 227 17.43 -5.57 -8.55
CA GLN A 227 18.06 -4.26 -8.73
C GLN A 227 18.34 -3.55 -7.40
N PHE A 228 17.33 -3.48 -6.52
CA PHE A 228 17.41 -2.65 -5.31
C PHE A 228 17.85 -3.41 -4.06
N TYR A 229 17.60 -4.70 -3.99
CA TYR A 229 17.94 -5.54 -2.84
C TYR A 229 19.05 -6.56 -3.13
N GLY A 230 19.35 -6.83 -4.41
CA GLY A 230 20.34 -7.84 -4.81
C GLY A 230 19.91 -9.28 -4.51
N ILE A 231 18.61 -9.52 -4.39
CA ILE A 231 18.04 -10.85 -4.07
C ILE A 231 17.20 -11.38 -5.22
N SER A 232 17.11 -12.69 -5.32
CA SER A 232 16.13 -13.39 -6.16
C SER A 232 14.95 -13.83 -5.28
N ILE A 233 13.75 -13.59 -5.77
CA ILE A 233 12.50 -13.94 -5.08
C ILE A 233 11.81 -15.13 -5.77
N ASP A 234 10.99 -15.86 -5.04
CA ASP A 234 10.06 -16.84 -5.63
C ASP A 234 8.80 -16.11 -6.11
N THR A 235 8.72 -15.88 -7.41
CA THR A 235 7.60 -15.13 -8.00
C THR A 235 6.27 -15.87 -7.98
N GLU A 236 6.26 -17.19 -7.73
CA GLU A 236 5.01 -17.95 -7.58
C GLU A 236 4.24 -17.59 -6.30
N GLU A 237 4.92 -17.00 -5.30
CA GLU A 237 4.28 -16.45 -4.10
C GLU A 237 3.45 -15.19 -4.39
N ILE A 238 3.69 -14.52 -5.54
CA ILE A 238 2.88 -13.39 -6.00
C ILE A 238 1.61 -13.95 -6.64
N THR A 239 0.50 -13.81 -5.94
CA THR A 239 -0.82 -14.29 -6.39
C THR A 239 -1.82 -13.13 -6.48
N ARG A 240 -3.02 -13.42 -7.00
CA ARG A 240 -4.18 -12.52 -6.98
C ARG A 240 -5.20 -12.96 -5.95
#